data_eba8d4834d28ac42ce57b919e7093f79
#
_entry.id   eba8d4834d28ac42ce57b919e7093f79
#
_cell.length_a   1.000
_cell.length_b   1.000
_cell.length_c   1.000
_cell.angle_alpha   90.00
_cell.angle_beta   90.00
_cell.angle_gamma   90.00
#
_symmetry.space_group_name_H-M   'P 1'
#
loop_
_entity.id
_entity.type
_entity.pdbx_description
1 polymer ?
#
loop_
_entity_poly.entity_id
_entity_poly.type
_entity_poly.pdbx_seq_one_letter_code
_entity_poly.pdbx_strand_id
1 'polypeptide(L)'
;MSQKPNVPRLVLSDPSTGTAKTIQLTPQQFAVFRGKNIGDVIDGGPLGLGDFKIKITGGSDLAGFPMRPDVSGTRLAQVLLTKGIGFKARRKPPSKAKKRRNRRTVKGLRKRVSVRGNTISDAIVQINAVIVR
;
A
#
# COMPACT_ATOMS: atom_id res chain seq x y z
N MET A 1 9.86 14.80 23.52
CA MET A 1 9.24 14.86 22.20
C MET A 1 7.98 14.02 22.17
N SER A 2 6.86 14.63 21.87
CA SER A 2 5.64 13.87 21.65
C SER A 2 5.75 13.11 20.34
N GLN A 3 5.75 11.81 20.40
CA GLN A 3 5.59 10.99 19.21
C GLN A 3 4.20 11.21 18.68
N LYS A 4 4.09 11.58 17.42
CA LYS A 4 2.79 11.62 16.77
C LYS A 4 2.19 10.23 16.79
N PRO A 5 0.95 10.07 17.26
CA PRO A 5 0.33 8.75 17.23
C PRO A 5 0.24 8.25 15.78
N ASN A 6 0.53 6.98 15.59
CA ASN A 6 0.39 6.34 14.29
C ASN A 6 -1.08 6.17 13.97
N VAL A 7 -1.66 7.18 13.32
CA VAL A 7 -3.06 7.15 12.93
C VAL A 7 -3.15 6.46 11.57
N PRO A 8 -3.88 5.34 11.46
CA PRO A 8 -4.09 4.70 10.17
C PRO A 8 -4.82 5.63 9.21
N ARG A 9 -4.40 5.60 7.94
CA ARG A 9 -4.96 6.44 6.89
C ARG A 9 -5.52 5.57 5.79
N LEU A 10 -6.65 6.00 5.26
CA LEU A 10 -7.26 5.38 4.08
C LEU A 10 -7.12 6.36 2.91
N VAL A 11 -6.43 5.92 1.86
CA VAL A 11 -6.38 6.64 0.59
C VAL A 11 -7.45 6.04 -0.31
N LEU A 12 -8.53 6.78 -0.50
CA LEU A 12 -9.70 6.33 -1.23
C LEU A 12 -9.74 7.00 -2.60
N SER A 13 -9.68 6.21 -3.66
CA SER A 13 -9.71 6.68 -5.04
C SER A 13 -11.09 6.52 -5.63
N ASP A 14 -11.56 7.54 -6.37
CA ASP A 14 -12.80 7.48 -7.12
C ASP A 14 -12.47 7.56 -8.61
N PRO A 15 -12.52 6.43 -9.34
CA PRO A 15 -12.18 6.44 -10.77
C PRO A 15 -13.20 7.17 -11.64
N SER A 16 -14.45 7.30 -11.18
CA SER A 16 -15.47 8.00 -11.96
C SER A 16 -15.23 9.52 -12.01
N THR A 17 -14.66 10.10 -10.95
CA THR A 17 -14.32 11.53 -10.89
C THR A 17 -12.84 11.81 -11.11
N GLY A 18 -11.99 10.75 -11.09
CA GLY A 18 -10.55 10.88 -11.21
C GLY A 18 -9.88 11.52 -10.00
N THR A 19 -10.50 11.44 -8.82
CA THR A 19 -10.00 12.08 -7.60
C THR A 19 -9.65 11.03 -6.55
N ALA A 20 -8.80 11.42 -5.59
CA ALA A 20 -8.46 10.60 -4.44
C ALA A 20 -8.47 11.46 -3.18
N LYS A 21 -8.90 10.86 -2.08
CA LYS A 21 -8.96 11.51 -0.77
C LYS A 21 -8.16 10.69 0.23
N THR A 22 -7.50 11.38 1.16
CA THR A 22 -6.86 10.73 2.32
C THR A 22 -7.74 10.97 3.54
N ILE A 23 -8.16 9.91 4.19
CA ILE A 23 -9.06 9.93 5.35
C ILE A 23 -8.31 9.31 6.53
N GLN A 24 -8.29 10.01 7.66
CA GLN A 24 -7.78 9.44 8.90
C GLN A 24 -8.84 8.51 9.49
N LEU A 25 -8.43 7.29 9.81
CA LEU A 25 -9.34 6.29 10.35
C LEU A 25 -9.32 6.32 11.88
N THR A 26 -10.49 6.27 12.49
CA THR A 26 -10.61 6.02 13.94
C THR A 26 -10.29 4.56 14.22
N PRO A 27 -9.93 4.18 15.46
CA PRO A 27 -9.69 2.78 15.77
C PRO A 27 -10.87 1.87 15.45
N GLN A 28 -12.09 2.36 15.59
CA GLN A 28 -13.31 1.61 15.23
C GLN A 28 -13.42 1.38 13.73
N GLN A 29 -13.12 2.39 12.93
CA GLN A 29 -13.11 2.27 11.48
C GLN A 29 -11.98 1.34 11.00
N PHE A 30 -10.82 1.42 11.62
CA PHE A 30 -9.70 0.55 11.28
C PHE A 30 -10.01 -0.91 11.59
N ALA A 31 -10.80 -1.19 12.62
CA ALA A 31 -11.19 -2.56 12.98
C ALA A 31 -11.97 -3.25 11.84
N VAL A 32 -12.68 -2.49 11.01
CA VAL A 32 -13.39 -3.04 9.84
C VAL A 32 -12.40 -3.59 8.82
N PHE A 33 -11.25 -2.95 8.67
CA PHE A 33 -10.22 -3.37 7.71
C PHE A 33 -9.32 -4.49 8.24
N ARG A 34 -9.20 -4.61 9.56
CA ARG A 34 -8.31 -5.59 10.16
C ARG A 34 -8.70 -7.01 9.74
N GLY A 35 -7.73 -7.78 9.26
CA GLY A 35 -7.95 -9.13 8.77
C GLY A 35 -8.45 -9.23 7.34
N LYS A 36 -8.70 -8.10 6.68
CA LYS A 36 -9.07 -8.08 5.26
C LYS A 36 -7.83 -8.20 4.38
N ASN A 37 -8.00 -8.81 3.23
CA ASN A 37 -6.92 -9.03 2.27
C ASN A 37 -7.02 -8.03 1.11
N ILE A 38 -5.91 -7.86 0.39
CA ILE A 38 -5.91 -7.11 -0.87
C ILE A 38 -6.89 -7.79 -1.83
N GLY A 39 -7.77 -7.01 -2.43
CA GLY A 39 -8.82 -7.50 -3.33
C GLY A 39 -10.18 -7.71 -2.67
N ASP A 40 -10.26 -7.65 -1.34
CA ASP A 40 -11.54 -7.75 -0.64
C ASP A 40 -12.37 -6.48 -0.86
N VAL A 41 -13.68 -6.69 -0.97
CA VAL A 41 -14.66 -5.60 -1.13
C VAL A 41 -15.44 -5.47 0.16
N ILE A 42 -15.50 -4.26 0.72
CA ILE A 42 -16.25 -3.97 1.93
C ILE A 42 -17.22 -2.81 1.69
N ASP A 43 -18.26 -2.74 2.52
CA ASP A 43 -19.23 -1.64 2.43
C ASP A 43 -18.67 -0.36 3.05
N GLY A 44 -18.89 0.76 2.38
CA GLY A 44 -18.51 2.07 2.89
C GLY A 44 -19.45 2.63 3.94
N GLY A 45 -20.67 2.08 4.07
CA GLY A 45 -21.68 2.53 5.03
C GLY A 45 -21.20 2.50 6.49
N PRO A 46 -20.68 1.38 6.98
CA PRO A 46 -20.16 1.29 8.35
C PRO A 46 -19.00 2.23 8.64
N LEU A 47 -18.29 2.68 7.59
CA LEU A 47 -17.20 3.65 7.71
C LEU A 47 -17.67 5.10 7.66
N GLY A 48 -18.97 5.32 7.43
CA GLY A 48 -19.52 6.66 7.27
C GLY A 48 -19.14 7.35 5.97
N LEU A 49 -18.70 6.61 4.97
CA LEU A 49 -18.21 7.16 3.70
C LEU A 49 -19.28 7.30 2.63
N GLY A 50 -20.41 6.57 2.77
CA GLY A 50 -21.52 6.63 1.81
C GLY A 50 -21.99 5.25 1.35
N ASP A 51 -22.96 5.25 0.43
CA ASP A 51 -23.62 4.03 -0.06
C ASP A 51 -22.86 3.41 -1.24
N PHE A 52 -21.55 3.20 -1.08
CA PHE A 52 -20.76 2.54 -2.10
C PHE A 52 -19.88 1.47 -1.46
N LYS A 53 -19.40 0.56 -2.28
CA LYS A 53 -18.45 -0.46 -1.86
C LYS A 53 -17.04 0.00 -2.16
N ILE A 54 -16.10 -0.41 -1.33
CA ILE A 54 -14.69 -0.11 -1.53
C ILE A 54 -13.90 -1.41 -1.64
N LYS A 55 -12.98 -1.43 -2.59
CA LYS A 55 -12.09 -2.58 -2.82
C LYS A 55 -10.70 -2.21 -2.36
N ILE A 56 -10.10 -3.05 -1.53
CA ILE A 56 -8.74 -2.83 -1.03
C ILE A 56 -7.77 -3.18 -2.15
N THR A 57 -6.90 -2.22 -2.51
CA THR A 57 -5.93 -2.38 -3.58
C THR A 57 -4.51 -2.57 -3.08
N GLY A 58 -4.21 -2.14 -1.86
CA GLY A 58 -2.89 -2.28 -1.29
C GLY A 58 -2.73 -1.49 -0.01
N GLY A 59 -1.50 -1.24 0.37
CA GLY A 59 -1.17 -0.46 1.56
C GLY A 59 0.31 -0.51 1.88
N SER A 60 0.68 0.12 2.99
CA SER A 60 2.06 0.12 3.49
C SER A 60 2.09 0.16 5.01
N ASP A 61 3.20 -0.29 5.58
CA ASP A 61 3.39 -0.25 7.03
C ASP A 61 4.07 1.05 7.48
N LEU A 62 4.34 1.16 8.78
CA LEU A 62 4.98 2.33 9.37
C LEU A 62 6.39 2.58 8.79
N ALA A 63 7.13 1.52 8.49
CA ALA A 63 8.47 1.61 7.92
C ALA A 63 8.47 1.89 6.41
N GLY A 64 7.30 1.87 5.77
CA GLY A 64 7.16 2.13 4.35
C GLY A 64 7.19 0.89 3.46
N PHE A 65 7.28 -0.30 4.03
CA PHE A 65 7.25 -1.54 3.24
C PHE A 65 5.85 -1.77 2.68
N PRO A 66 5.72 -1.98 1.35
CA PRO A 66 4.41 -2.16 0.73
C PRO A 66 3.83 -3.53 0.99
N MET A 67 2.51 -3.61 0.98
CA MET A 67 1.79 -4.88 0.94
C MET A 67 1.81 -5.45 -0.47
N ARG A 68 1.96 -6.77 -0.56
CA ARG A 68 2.02 -7.46 -1.85
C ARG A 68 0.97 -8.58 -1.88
N PRO A 69 0.12 -8.64 -2.93
CA PRO A 69 -1.01 -9.57 -2.95
C PRO A 69 -0.62 -11.04 -3.07
N ASP A 70 0.58 -11.33 -3.57
CA ASP A 70 1.07 -12.71 -3.73
C ASP A 70 1.81 -13.25 -2.50
N VAL A 71 1.98 -12.42 -1.46
CA VAL A 71 2.56 -12.84 -0.18
C VAL A 71 1.42 -13.00 0.82
N SER A 72 1.19 -14.21 1.31
CA SER A 72 0.09 -14.47 2.24
C SER A 72 0.42 -14.06 3.66
N GLY A 73 -0.61 -13.64 4.41
CA GLY A 73 -0.51 -13.33 5.82
C GLY A 73 -0.23 -11.87 6.11
N THR A 74 0.17 -11.59 7.35
CA THR A 74 0.43 -10.23 7.86
C THR A 74 1.91 -9.96 8.07
N ARG A 75 2.75 -10.96 7.89
CA ARG A 75 4.17 -10.91 8.24
C ARG A 75 4.98 -10.05 7.27
N LEU A 76 6.09 -9.54 7.77
CA LEU A 76 7.13 -8.94 6.94
C LEU A 76 8.01 -10.07 6.41
N ALA A 77 8.12 -10.18 5.10
CA ALA A 77 8.88 -11.24 4.44
C ALA A 77 9.88 -10.65 3.45
N GLN A 78 11.05 -11.28 3.34
CA GLN A 78 12.00 -10.96 2.29
C GLN A 78 11.76 -11.89 1.10
N VAL A 79 11.54 -11.30 -0.07
CA VAL A 79 11.28 -12.04 -1.29
C VAL A 79 12.19 -11.56 -2.41
N LEU A 80 12.55 -12.47 -3.30
CA LEU A 80 13.34 -12.14 -4.48
C LEU A 80 12.40 -11.61 -5.56
N LEU A 81 12.57 -10.36 -5.92
CA LEU A 81 11.66 -9.69 -6.86
C LEU A 81 12.38 -9.19 -8.10
N THR A 82 11.66 -9.25 -9.21
CA THR A 82 11.94 -8.50 -10.42
C THR A 82 11.14 -7.20 -10.38
N LYS A 83 11.05 -6.47 -11.47
CA LYS A 83 10.27 -5.23 -11.54
C LYS A 83 8.81 -5.49 -11.13
N GLY A 84 8.31 -4.71 -10.19
CA GLY A 84 6.95 -4.81 -9.71
C GLY A 84 6.74 -4.10 -8.38
N ILE A 85 5.70 -4.49 -7.65
CA ILE A 85 5.40 -3.93 -6.33
C ILE A 85 6.55 -4.26 -5.37
N GLY A 86 7.15 -3.24 -4.79
CA GLY A 86 8.23 -3.34 -3.83
C GLY A 86 9.62 -3.21 -4.44
N PHE A 87 9.77 -3.34 -5.76
CA PHE A 87 11.06 -3.19 -6.43
C PHE A 87 10.91 -2.57 -7.81
N LYS A 88 11.61 -1.45 -8.02
CA LYS A 88 11.54 -0.72 -9.29
C LYS A 88 12.55 -1.16 -10.33
N ALA A 89 13.50 -2.00 -9.96
CA ALA A 89 14.53 -2.56 -10.87
C ALA A 89 15.29 -1.50 -11.66
N ARG A 90 15.67 -0.42 -11.00
CA ARG A 90 16.43 0.67 -11.63
C ARG A 90 17.91 0.57 -11.28
N ARG A 91 18.76 0.79 -12.29
CA ARG A 91 20.21 0.84 -12.11
C ARG A 91 20.67 2.30 -12.04
N LYS A 92 21.58 2.60 -11.13
CA LYS A 92 22.22 3.91 -11.08
C LYS A 92 23.06 4.13 -12.35
N PRO A 93 23.10 5.37 -12.93
CA PRO A 93 23.97 5.66 -14.05
C PRO A 93 25.44 5.50 -13.64
N PRO A 94 26.32 5.10 -14.57
CA PRO A 94 27.73 4.86 -14.26
C PRO A 94 28.51 6.13 -13.91
N SER A 95 28.03 7.31 -14.29
CA SER A 95 28.66 8.59 -14.02
C SER A 95 28.00 9.29 -12.83
N LYS A 96 28.81 9.81 -11.90
CA LYS A 96 28.32 10.62 -10.78
C LYS A 96 27.64 11.91 -11.23
N ALA A 97 27.96 12.42 -12.40
CA ALA A 97 27.37 13.64 -12.96
C ALA A 97 25.94 13.42 -13.47
N LYS A 98 25.53 12.19 -13.68
CA LYS A 98 24.18 11.90 -14.16
C LYS A 98 23.17 11.94 -13.02
N LYS A 99 22.07 12.65 -13.24
CA LYS A 99 21.00 12.83 -12.27
C LYS A 99 20.16 11.57 -12.15
N ARG A 100 19.36 11.47 -11.06
CA ARG A 100 18.44 10.34 -10.79
C ARG A 100 17.50 10.03 -11.94
N ARG A 101 17.05 11.04 -12.69
CA ARG A 101 16.15 10.87 -13.84
C ARG A 101 16.76 10.01 -14.95
N ASN A 102 18.07 9.83 -14.96
CA ASN A 102 18.76 9.01 -15.96
C ASN A 102 18.85 7.53 -15.56
N ARG A 103 18.27 7.16 -14.43
CA ARG A 103 18.20 5.75 -14.03
C ARG A 103 17.28 5.00 -14.96
N ARG A 104 17.77 3.90 -15.50
CA ARG A 104 17.01 3.05 -16.42
C ARG A 104 16.50 1.82 -15.70
N THR A 105 15.30 1.37 -16.06
CA THR A 105 14.80 0.07 -15.65
C THR A 105 15.63 -1.01 -16.34
N VAL A 106 16.16 -1.95 -15.56
CA VAL A 106 16.98 -3.04 -16.06
C VAL A 106 16.12 -4.30 -16.11
N LYS A 107 15.99 -4.85 -17.31
CA LYS A 107 15.21 -6.07 -17.54
C LYS A 107 15.93 -7.26 -16.88
N GLY A 108 15.19 -8.05 -16.10
CA GLY A 108 15.73 -9.21 -15.44
C GLY A 108 16.53 -8.94 -14.16
N LEU A 109 16.68 -7.68 -13.75
CA LEU A 109 17.34 -7.35 -12.49
C LEU A 109 16.49 -7.85 -11.33
N ARG A 110 17.13 -8.54 -10.38
CA ARG A 110 16.47 -9.13 -9.23
C ARG A 110 17.10 -8.63 -7.95
N LYS A 111 16.30 -8.46 -6.92
CA LYS A 111 16.78 -8.08 -5.61
C LYS A 111 15.90 -8.69 -4.54
N ARG A 112 16.50 -9.05 -3.41
CA ARG A 112 15.78 -9.49 -2.23
C ARG A 112 15.32 -8.26 -1.47
N VAL A 113 14.00 -8.08 -1.39
CA VAL A 113 13.38 -6.91 -0.74
C VAL A 113 12.36 -7.35 0.29
N SER A 114 12.16 -6.50 1.29
CA SER A 114 11.16 -6.75 2.33
C SER A 114 9.82 -6.20 1.89
N VAL A 115 8.77 -7.02 2.04
CA VAL A 115 7.39 -6.64 1.74
C VAL A 115 6.48 -7.19 2.82
N ARG A 116 5.32 -6.56 2.99
CA ARG A 116 4.26 -7.07 3.87
C ARG A 116 3.36 -8.03 3.09
N GLY A 117 2.72 -8.94 3.83
CA GLY A 117 1.72 -9.83 3.26
C GLY A 117 0.46 -9.11 2.83
N ASN A 118 -0.47 -9.85 2.27
CA ASN A 118 -1.70 -9.31 1.70
C ASN A 118 -2.81 -9.02 2.72
N THR A 119 -2.61 -9.38 3.98
CA THR A 119 -3.61 -9.21 5.05
C THR A 119 -3.30 -7.97 5.89
N ILE A 120 -4.31 -7.14 6.13
CA ILE A 120 -4.17 -5.93 6.94
C ILE A 120 -4.06 -6.30 8.41
N SER A 121 -3.02 -5.76 9.07
CA SER A 121 -2.77 -5.93 10.50
C SER A 121 -2.56 -4.58 11.17
N ASP A 122 -2.32 -4.58 12.48
CA ASP A 122 -2.05 -3.36 13.24
C ASP A 122 -0.77 -2.63 12.79
N ALA A 123 0.13 -3.33 12.11
CA ALA A 123 1.36 -2.73 11.59
C ALA A 123 1.12 -1.87 10.35
N ILE A 124 -0.01 -2.04 9.68
CA ILE A 124 -0.34 -1.28 8.47
C ILE A 124 -0.88 0.09 8.87
N VAL A 125 -0.25 1.16 8.37
CA VAL A 125 -0.64 2.54 8.67
C VAL A 125 -1.29 3.25 7.49
N GLN A 126 -1.15 2.72 6.29
CA GLN A 126 -1.82 3.26 5.11
C GLN A 126 -2.51 2.13 4.36
N ILE A 127 -3.77 2.35 4.06
CA ILE A 127 -4.58 1.42 3.26
C ILE A 127 -4.97 2.15 1.99
N ASN A 128 -4.75 1.54 0.85
CA ASN A 128 -5.18 2.06 -0.45
C ASN A 128 -6.41 1.30 -0.89
N ALA A 129 -7.44 2.01 -1.29
CA ALA A 129 -8.69 1.43 -1.73
C ALA A 129 -9.28 2.23 -2.88
N VAL A 130 -10.18 1.60 -3.62
CA VAL A 130 -10.88 2.21 -4.75
C VAL A 130 -12.38 2.03 -4.57
N ILE A 131 -13.15 3.05 -4.95
CA ILE A 131 -14.62 2.98 -4.91
C ILE A 131 -15.07 2.09 -6.06
N VAL A 132 -15.90 1.10 -5.73
CA VAL A 132 -16.53 0.18 -6.68
C VAL A 132 -18.03 0.47 -6.68
N ARG A 133 -18.56 0.84 -7.83
CA ARG A 133 -19.98 1.14 -8.01
C ARG A 133 -20.67 0.11 -8.87
#